data_58cd1fce89ba91fe5b63f626d367a2af
#
_entry.id   58cd1fce89ba91fe5b63f626d367a2af
#
_cell.length_a   1.000
_cell.length_b   1.000
_cell.length_c   1.000
_cell.angle_alpha   90.00
_cell.angle_beta   90.00
_cell.angle_gamma   90.00
#
_symmetry.space_group_name_H-M   'P 1'
#
loop_
_entity.id
_entity.type
_entity.pdbx_description
1 polymer ?
#
loop_
_entity_poly.entity_id
_entity_poly.type
_entity_poly.pdbx_seq_one_letter_code
_entity_poly.pdbx_strand_id
1 'polypeptide(L)'
;MSTLNDRHIRVLNSLIEVTLDEKAPAVAQNLTLDELRLPDSLRVVAVVRNEQPLVPSSSMRFLEEDHVVLMARVDATQDCAAAFIG
;
A
#
# COMPACT_ATOMS: atom_id res chain seq x y z
N MET A 1 -11.00 15.68 4.81
CA MET A 1 -11.62 14.88 3.73
C MET A 1 -10.57 14.44 2.73
N SER A 2 -10.67 13.22 2.30
CA SER A 2 -9.73 12.70 1.32
C SER A 2 -9.99 13.31 -0.04
N THR A 3 -8.94 13.79 -0.69
CA THR A 3 -9.00 14.25 -2.05
C THR A 3 -8.53 13.17 -3.02
N LEU A 4 -8.05 12.04 -2.48
CA LEU A 4 -7.61 10.94 -3.28
C LEU A 4 -8.77 9.97 -3.47
N ASN A 5 -8.50 8.92 -4.17
CA ASN A 5 -9.51 7.92 -4.49
C ASN A 5 -9.95 7.18 -3.23
N ASP A 6 -11.11 7.55 -2.69
CA ASP A 6 -11.63 6.95 -1.47
C ASP A 6 -11.89 5.46 -1.60
N ARG A 7 -11.93 4.96 -2.82
CA ARG A 7 -12.15 3.54 -3.06
C ARG A 7 -10.90 2.72 -2.80
N HIS A 8 -9.72 3.39 -2.78
CA HIS A 8 -8.44 2.71 -2.67
C HIS A 8 -7.70 3.06 -1.38
N ILE A 9 -7.96 4.21 -0.79
CA ILE A 9 -7.22 4.67 0.37
C ILE A 9 -8.17 4.99 1.50
N ARG A 10 -7.86 4.44 2.68
CA ARG A 10 -8.55 4.80 3.92
C ARG A 10 -7.50 5.21 4.94
N VAL A 11 -7.72 6.35 5.57
CA VAL A 11 -6.82 6.85 6.59
C VAL A 11 -7.44 6.63 7.95
N LEU A 12 -6.74 5.89 8.80
CA LEU A 12 -7.19 5.53 10.15
C LEU A 12 -6.14 6.00 11.13
N ASN A 13 -6.22 7.30 11.50
CA ASN A 13 -5.19 7.93 12.32
C ASN A 13 -3.85 7.86 11.60
N SER A 14 -2.89 7.12 12.16
CA SER A 14 -1.56 6.98 11.55
C SER A 14 -1.47 5.79 10.60
N LEU A 15 -2.57 5.08 10.40
CA LEU A 15 -2.61 3.93 9.51
C LEU A 15 -3.33 4.29 8.23
N ILE A 16 -2.84 3.76 7.13
CA ILE A 16 -3.46 3.92 5.82
C ILE A 16 -3.69 2.52 5.27
N GLU A 17 -4.89 2.29 4.73
CA GLU A 17 -5.22 1.05 4.05
C GLU A 17 -5.39 1.34 2.57
N VAL A 18 -4.68 0.62 1.74
CA VAL A 18 -4.74 0.77 0.29
C VAL A 18 -5.14 -0.55 -0.32
N THR A 19 -6.16 -0.53 -1.18
CA THR A 19 -6.54 -1.70 -1.96
C THR A 19 -5.90 -1.57 -3.34
N LEU A 20 -5.12 -2.57 -3.72
CA LEU A 20 -4.40 -2.55 -4.99
C LEU A 20 -5.30 -3.01 -6.12
N ASP A 21 -5.22 -2.31 -7.24
CA ASP A 21 -5.86 -2.76 -8.47
C ASP A 21 -4.79 -3.13 -9.50
N GLU A 22 -5.22 -3.55 -10.67
CA GLU A 22 -4.32 -4.00 -11.72
C GLU A 22 -3.40 -2.88 -12.24
N LYS A 23 -3.77 -1.62 -11.98
CA LYS A 23 -2.99 -0.47 -12.43
C LYS A 23 -1.97 0.00 -11.43
N ALA A 24 -2.04 -0.51 -10.19
CA ALA A 24 -1.07 -0.12 -9.17
C ALA A 24 0.34 -0.50 -9.63
N PRO A 25 1.31 0.39 -9.49
CA PRO A 25 2.68 0.10 -9.95
C PRO A 25 3.23 -1.20 -9.37
N ALA A 26 2.95 -1.48 -8.11
CA ALA A 26 3.44 -2.71 -7.47
C ALA A 26 2.89 -3.96 -8.14
N VAL A 27 1.64 -3.91 -8.62
CA VAL A 27 1.01 -5.03 -9.30
C VAL A 27 1.41 -5.07 -10.77
N ALA A 28 1.30 -3.94 -11.45
CA ALA A 28 1.55 -3.87 -12.89
C ALA A 28 2.98 -4.23 -13.25
N GLN A 29 3.93 -3.87 -12.41
CA GLN A 29 5.35 -4.14 -12.63
C GLN A 29 5.84 -5.35 -11.86
N ASN A 30 4.96 -6.02 -11.14
CA ASN A 30 5.27 -7.24 -10.39
C ASN A 30 6.46 -7.04 -9.44
N LEU A 31 6.39 -5.98 -8.67
CA LEU A 31 7.49 -5.59 -7.78
C LEU A 31 7.41 -6.32 -6.44
N THR A 32 8.57 -6.55 -5.85
CA THR A 32 8.63 -7.01 -4.46
C THR A 32 8.55 -5.80 -3.54
N LEU A 33 8.30 -6.06 -2.26
CA LEU A 33 8.25 -5.00 -1.27
C LEU A 33 9.57 -4.21 -1.26
N ASP A 34 10.69 -4.90 -1.34
CA ASP A 34 12.00 -4.26 -1.35
C ASP A 34 12.19 -3.38 -2.58
N GLU A 35 11.68 -3.83 -3.72
CA GLU A 35 11.81 -3.09 -4.98
C GLU A 35 10.98 -1.82 -5.02
N LEU A 36 9.96 -1.70 -4.18
CA LEU A 36 9.13 -0.51 -4.12
C LEU A 36 9.90 0.71 -3.61
N ARG A 37 10.89 0.48 -2.76
CA ARG A 37 11.72 1.54 -2.20
C ARG A 37 10.87 2.64 -1.58
N LEU A 38 10.03 2.25 -0.63
CA LEU A 38 9.16 3.20 0.05
C LEU A 38 9.98 4.22 0.84
N PRO A 39 9.53 5.49 0.89
CA PRO A 39 10.20 6.48 1.71
C PRO A 39 10.08 6.14 3.20
N ASP A 40 10.92 6.75 4.03
CA ASP A 40 10.90 6.51 5.46
C ASP A 40 9.59 6.91 6.11
N SER A 41 8.80 7.72 5.43
CA SER A 41 7.50 8.14 5.95
C SER A 41 6.44 7.04 5.89
N LEU A 42 6.72 5.95 5.17
CA LEU A 42 5.79 4.86 4.99
C LEU A 42 6.41 3.54 5.40
N ARG A 43 5.62 2.68 6.04
CA ARG A 43 6.05 1.33 6.37
C ARG A 43 4.88 0.38 6.24
N VAL A 44 5.07 -0.70 5.52
CA VAL A 44 4.02 -1.72 5.39
C VAL A 44 3.95 -2.51 6.68
N VAL A 45 2.77 -2.54 7.28
CA VAL A 45 2.53 -3.23 8.55
C VAL A 45 1.96 -4.61 8.29
N ALA A 46 1.08 -4.73 7.31
CA ALA A 46 0.42 -6.00 7.01
C ALA A 46 -0.13 -5.95 5.60
N VAL A 47 -0.34 -7.12 5.03
CA VAL A 47 -1.06 -7.28 3.76
C VAL A 47 -2.17 -8.28 4.01
N VAL A 48 -3.39 -7.94 3.61
CA VAL A 48 -4.52 -8.87 3.73
C VAL A 48 -4.85 -9.35 2.32
N ARG A 49 -4.72 -10.65 2.13
CA ARG A 49 -4.98 -11.29 0.84
C ARG A 49 -5.99 -12.40 1.03
N ASN A 50 -7.10 -12.32 0.30
CA ASN A 50 -8.19 -13.30 0.44
C ASN A 50 -8.63 -13.43 1.90
N GLU A 51 -8.76 -12.28 2.58
CA GLU A 51 -9.18 -12.20 3.97
C GLU A 51 -8.20 -12.83 4.95
N GLN A 52 -6.98 -13.10 4.52
CA GLN A 52 -5.92 -13.66 5.36
C GLN A 52 -4.82 -12.63 5.56
N PRO A 53 -4.45 -12.32 6.80
CA PRO A 53 -3.34 -11.42 7.04
C PRO A 53 -2.02 -12.11 6.74
N LEU A 54 -1.13 -11.38 6.10
CA LEU A 54 0.21 -11.86 5.78
C LEU A 54 1.23 -10.95 6.44
N VAL A 55 2.29 -11.54 6.96
CA VAL A 55 3.41 -10.77 7.49
C VAL A 55 4.26 -10.28 6.30
N PRO A 56 4.48 -8.97 6.18
CA PRO A 56 5.28 -8.47 5.07
C PRO A 56 6.71 -8.98 5.14
N SER A 57 7.24 -9.34 4.00
CA SER A 57 8.66 -9.67 3.87
C SER A 57 9.21 -8.91 2.69
N SER A 58 10.53 -8.71 2.67
CA SER A 58 11.15 -7.92 1.61
C SER A 58 11.00 -8.57 0.23
N SER A 59 10.82 -9.87 0.18
CA SER A 59 10.71 -10.60 -1.07
C SER A 59 9.28 -10.85 -1.52
N MET A 60 8.28 -10.44 -0.73
CA MET A 60 6.90 -10.69 -1.13
C MET A 60 6.51 -9.83 -2.33
N ARG A 61 5.66 -10.36 -3.18
CA ARG A 61 5.11 -9.62 -4.32
C ARG A 61 3.66 -9.28 -4.03
N PHE A 62 3.21 -8.18 -4.61
CA PHE A 62 1.85 -7.72 -4.43
C PHE A 62 0.98 -8.23 -5.54
N LEU A 63 -0.25 -8.55 -5.19
CA LEU A 63 -1.24 -9.03 -6.13
C LEU A 63 -2.42 -8.08 -6.18
N GLU A 64 -3.16 -8.15 -7.28
CA GLU A 64 -4.39 -7.40 -7.44
C GLU A 64 -5.33 -7.73 -6.28
N GLU A 65 -6.01 -6.72 -5.76
CA GLU A 65 -6.96 -6.80 -4.66
C GLU A 65 -6.32 -7.03 -3.29
N ASP A 66 -5.00 -7.01 -3.18
CA ASP A 66 -4.35 -7.00 -1.88
C ASP A 66 -4.74 -5.72 -1.14
N HIS A 67 -5.03 -5.87 0.15
CA HIS A 67 -5.23 -4.73 1.04
C HIS A 67 -3.93 -4.51 1.80
N VAL A 68 -3.27 -3.42 1.51
CA VAL A 68 -1.98 -3.10 2.13
C VAL A 68 -2.22 -2.12 3.26
N VAL A 69 -1.82 -2.49 4.46
CA VAL A 69 -1.94 -1.62 5.63
C VAL A 69 -0.56 -1.03 5.90
N LEU A 70 -0.49 0.29 5.91
CA LEU A 70 0.76 1.01 6.13
C LEU A 70 0.65 1.90 7.35
N MET A 71 1.78 2.04 8.03
CA MET A 71 1.94 3.09 9.03
C MET A 71 2.59 4.27 8.31
N ALA A 72 2.02 5.46 8.50
CA ALA A 72 2.47 6.63 7.78
C ALA A 72 2.64 7.80 8.73
N ARG A 73 3.61 8.65 8.41
CA ARG A 73 3.72 9.93 9.08
C ARG A 73 2.65 10.86 8.53
N VAL A 74 2.45 11.96 9.24
CA VAL A 74 1.53 12.99 8.79
C VAL A 74 1.88 13.39 7.36
N ASP A 75 0.87 13.50 6.52
CA ASP A 75 0.98 13.96 5.13
C ASP A 75 1.68 13.00 4.18
N ALA A 76 1.78 11.73 4.55
CA ALA A 76 2.41 10.73 3.69
C ALA A 76 1.44 10.09 2.70
N THR A 77 0.19 10.56 2.65
CA THR A 77 -0.84 9.94 1.81
C THR A 77 -0.49 9.99 0.32
N GLN A 78 0.12 11.09 -0.13
CA GLN A 78 0.50 11.21 -1.52
C GLN A 78 1.65 10.27 -1.89
N ASP A 79 2.58 10.07 -0.97
CA ASP A 79 3.65 9.11 -1.18
C ASP A 79 3.08 7.70 -1.31
N CYS A 80 2.08 7.39 -0.51
CA CYS A 80 1.39 6.12 -0.58
C CYS A 80 0.72 5.94 -1.93
N ALA A 81 0.02 6.97 -2.40
CA ALA A 81 -0.66 6.93 -3.69
C ALA A 81 0.32 6.70 -4.83
N ALA A 82 1.45 7.39 -4.80
CA ALA A 82 2.46 7.24 -5.84
C ALA A 82 3.02 5.83 -5.89
N ALA A 83 3.20 5.19 -4.74
CA ALA A 83 3.78 3.85 -4.67
C ALA A 83 2.77 2.77 -5.06
N PHE A 84 1.49 2.93 -4.68
CA PHE A 84 0.53 1.83 -4.78
C PHE A 84 -0.63 2.08 -5.72
N ILE A 85 -0.95 3.32 -6.03
CA ILE A 85 -2.10 3.61 -6.89
C ILE A 85 -1.65 4.11 -8.26
N GLY A 86 -0.55 4.81 -8.27
CA GLY A 86 -0.01 5.34 -9.52
C GLY A 86 -0.59 6.70 -9.84
#